data_0e47c4ca91863ee43bf369fbfb9e9582
#
_entry.id   0e47c4ca91863ee43bf369fbfb9e9582
#
_cell.length_a   1.000
_cell.length_b   1.000
_cell.length_c   1.000
_cell.angle_alpha   90.00
_cell.angle_beta   90.00
_cell.angle_gamma   90.00
#
_symmetry.space_group_name_H-M   'P 1'
#
loop_
_entity.id
_entity.type
_entity.pdbx_description
1 polymer ?
#
loop_
_entity_poly.entity_id
_entity_poly.type
_entity_poly.pdbx_seq_one_letter_code
_entity_poly.pdbx_strand_id
1 'polypeptide(L)'
;PVAVVITKAELLTEDESTVFIGVIKKELLDISVFETSAKDKKQSYHLNGLLEWSVELLPEAQKIAFIAAQKIDMKIKRNAAEAVINQHTSMAFSVGFVPIPTSDAPLLIANQVSMIVRVISIYDLKSLSKDLTTRMISTFISGIVVRTGMWAAGSLLKLVPGVGTAVGGVINGAVGSSITWALGQAIIELCEHIIKNGISDFSGLPQQVNNYVSFLEKAFKRNYK
;
A
#
# COMPACT_ATOMS: atom_id res chain seq x y z
N PRO A 1 15.47 -4.14 23.60
CA PRO A 1 14.23 -3.94 24.34
C PRO A 1 13.52 -5.27 24.59
N VAL A 2 12.83 -5.38 25.71
CA VAL A 2 12.12 -6.57 26.17
C VAL A 2 10.69 -6.15 26.52
N ALA A 3 9.70 -7.00 26.24
CA ALA A 3 8.33 -6.82 26.68
C ALA A 3 7.83 -8.07 27.38
N VAL A 4 6.85 -7.90 28.26
CA VAL A 4 6.08 -9.01 28.84
C VAL A 4 4.78 -9.16 28.07
N VAL A 5 4.46 -10.37 27.64
CA VAL A 5 3.22 -10.69 26.97
C VAL A 5 2.40 -11.63 27.85
N ILE A 6 1.27 -11.15 28.34
CA ILE A 6 0.29 -11.94 29.08
C ILE A 6 -0.62 -12.61 28.03
N THR A 7 -0.52 -13.92 27.93
CA THR A 7 -1.36 -14.71 27.02
C THR A 7 -2.62 -15.19 27.72
N LYS A 8 -3.68 -15.45 26.95
CA LYS A 8 -5.00 -15.86 27.47
C LYS A 8 -5.59 -14.84 28.44
N ALA A 9 -5.39 -13.57 28.15
CA ALA A 9 -5.87 -12.47 28.99
C ALA A 9 -7.40 -12.49 29.18
N GLU A 10 -8.13 -13.13 28.28
CA GLU A 10 -9.59 -13.34 28.41
C GLU A 10 -10.00 -14.20 29.63
N LEU A 11 -9.07 -14.82 30.32
CA LEU A 11 -9.33 -15.59 31.54
C LEU A 11 -9.21 -14.75 32.81
N LEU A 12 -8.71 -13.52 32.71
CA LEU A 12 -8.59 -12.59 33.82
C LEU A 12 -9.77 -11.62 33.84
N THR A 13 -10.22 -11.27 35.03
CA THR A 13 -11.08 -10.11 35.23
C THR A 13 -10.27 -8.82 35.10
N GLU A 14 -10.94 -7.67 34.91
CA GLU A 14 -10.26 -6.37 34.83
C GLU A 14 -9.45 -6.05 36.08
N ASP A 15 -9.97 -6.41 37.26
CA ASP A 15 -9.28 -6.20 38.54
C ASP A 15 -8.02 -7.10 38.66
N GLU A 16 -8.14 -8.37 38.30
CA GLU A 16 -7.00 -9.30 38.30
C GLU A 16 -5.92 -8.88 37.31
N SER A 17 -6.32 -8.46 36.12
CA SER A 17 -5.38 -7.93 35.11
C SER A 17 -4.64 -6.70 35.62
N THR A 18 -5.36 -5.74 36.19
CA THR A 18 -4.78 -4.50 36.75
C THR A 18 -3.76 -4.81 37.84
N VAL A 19 -4.09 -5.70 38.75
CA VAL A 19 -3.19 -6.13 39.84
C VAL A 19 -1.94 -6.82 39.24
N PHE A 20 -2.14 -7.74 38.29
CA PHE A 20 -1.06 -8.51 37.68
C PHE A 20 -0.08 -7.61 36.94
N ILE A 21 -0.58 -6.67 36.11
CA ILE A 21 0.22 -5.67 35.42
C ILE A 21 0.95 -4.75 36.41
N GLY A 22 0.29 -4.36 37.51
CA GLY A 22 0.88 -3.55 38.56
C GLY A 22 2.08 -4.21 39.22
N VAL A 23 2.00 -5.51 39.51
CA VAL A 23 3.11 -6.30 40.07
C VAL A 23 4.25 -6.36 39.04
N ILE A 24 3.96 -6.69 37.79
CA ILE A 24 4.99 -6.77 36.73
C ILE A 24 5.74 -5.45 36.60
N LYS A 25 5.03 -4.34 36.51
CA LYS A 25 5.65 -3.00 36.37
C LYS A 25 6.43 -2.54 37.60
N LYS A 26 6.07 -3.03 38.78
CA LYS A 26 6.79 -2.75 40.02
C LYS A 26 8.13 -3.51 40.08
N GLU A 27 8.15 -4.78 39.66
CA GLU A 27 9.35 -5.61 39.70
C GLU A 27 10.28 -5.38 38.49
N LEU A 28 9.70 -5.07 37.33
CA LEU A 28 10.42 -4.84 36.08
C LEU A 28 10.19 -3.40 35.64
N LEU A 29 11.02 -2.50 36.13
CA LEU A 29 10.94 -1.08 35.81
C LEU A 29 11.08 -0.85 34.29
N ASP A 30 10.24 0.02 33.74
CA ASP A 30 10.30 0.47 32.34
C ASP A 30 10.03 -0.61 31.26
N ILE A 31 9.28 -1.65 31.60
CA ILE A 31 8.93 -2.72 30.66
C ILE A 31 7.55 -2.50 30.03
N SER A 32 7.45 -2.74 28.71
CA SER A 32 6.18 -2.78 28.00
C SER A 32 5.44 -4.08 28.33
N VAL A 33 4.15 -3.97 28.68
CA VAL A 33 3.29 -5.12 28.99
C VAL A 33 2.13 -5.15 28.02
N PHE A 34 1.91 -6.29 27.37
CA PHE A 34 0.82 -6.51 26.43
C PHE A 34 -0.03 -7.69 26.88
N GLU A 35 -1.34 -7.48 26.92
CA GLU A 35 -2.32 -8.54 27.12
C GLU A 35 -2.78 -9.06 25.75
N THR A 36 -2.76 -10.38 25.58
CA THR A 36 -3.14 -10.99 24.31
C THR A 36 -4.09 -12.17 24.53
N SER A 37 -5.03 -12.33 23.58
CA SER A 37 -5.90 -13.49 23.50
C SER A 37 -5.91 -14.06 22.08
N ALA A 38 -5.80 -15.38 21.97
CA ALA A 38 -5.97 -16.09 20.71
C ALA A 38 -7.44 -16.50 20.46
N LYS A 39 -8.29 -16.43 21.48
CA LYS A 39 -9.64 -16.96 21.47
C LYS A 39 -10.66 -15.95 20.97
N ASP A 40 -10.46 -14.68 21.26
CA ASP A 40 -11.36 -13.61 20.82
C ASP A 40 -10.82 -12.93 19.57
N LYS A 41 -11.39 -13.29 18.41
CA LYS A 41 -11.04 -12.68 17.12
C LYS A 41 -11.63 -11.28 16.95
N LYS A 42 -12.57 -10.85 17.80
CA LYS A 42 -13.24 -9.55 17.69
C LYS A 42 -12.59 -8.46 18.55
N GLN A 43 -11.96 -8.86 19.65
CA GLN A 43 -11.17 -7.99 20.50
C GLN A 43 -9.81 -8.67 20.69
N SER A 44 -8.90 -8.43 19.76
CA SER A 44 -7.50 -8.82 19.95
C SER A 44 -6.92 -7.91 21.05
N TYR A 45 -7.03 -8.36 22.30
CA TYR A 45 -6.41 -7.72 23.45
C TYR A 45 -4.99 -7.27 23.06
N HIS A 46 -4.76 -5.98 22.96
CA HIS A 46 -3.48 -5.31 22.68
C HIS A 46 -2.52 -5.99 21.65
N LEU A 47 -3.01 -6.96 20.85
CA LEU A 47 -2.17 -7.62 19.85
C LEU A 47 -1.69 -6.65 18.79
N ASN A 48 -2.53 -5.67 18.43
CA ASN A 48 -2.16 -4.60 17.52
C ASN A 48 -1.07 -3.71 18.15
N GLY A 49 -1.18 -3.40 19.44
CA GLY A 49 -0.15 -2.65 20.17
C GLY A 49 1.20 -3.39 20.23
N LEU A 50 1.17 -4.72 20.44
CA LEU A 50 2.36 -5.55 20.39
C LEU A 50 3.00 -5.55 18.99
N LEU A 51 2.17 -5.59 17.93
CA LEU A 51 2.66 -5.51 16.55
C LEU A 51 3.28 -4.16 16.24
N GLU A 52 2.62 -3.06 16.59
CA GLU A 52 3.13 -1.70 16.40
C GLU A 52 4.47 -1.53 17.13
N TRP A 53 4.52 -1.90 18.40
CA TRP A 53 5.75 -1.89 19.19
C TRP A 53 6.87 -2.75 18.55
N SER A 54 6.52 -3.93 18.04
CA SER A 54 7.49 -4.79 17.35
C SER A 54 8.03 -4.16 16.07
N VAL A 55 7.16 -3.52 15.28
CA VAL A 55 7.57 -2.82 14.05
C VAL A 55 8.52 -1.67 14.35
N GLU A 56 8.26 -0.89 15.41
CA GLU A 56 9.12 0.25 15.78
C GLU A 56 10.55 -0.19 16.13
N LEU A 57 10.71 -1.36 16.71
CA LEU A 57 12.01 -1.90 17.13
C LEU A 57 12.82 -2.53 16.00
N LEU A 58 12.20 -2.87 14.90
CA LEU A 58 12.87 -3.55 13.80
C LEU A 58 13.71 -2.56 12.97
N PRO A 59 14.91 -2.98 12.50
CA PRO A 59 15.64 -2.27 11.47
C PRO A 59 14.78 -2.07 10.21
N GLU A 60 14.94 -0.95 9.52
CA GLU A 60 14.13 -0.60 8.33
C GLU A 60 14.07 -1.72 7.28
N ALA A 61 15.20 -2.42 7.05
CA ALA A 61 15.25 -3.52 6.11
C ALA A 61 14.34 -4.72 6.49
N GLN A 62 14.02 -4.87 7.78
CA GLN A 62 13.21 -5.97 8.29
C GLN A 62 11.74 -5.57 8.48
N LYS A 63 11.44 -4.28 8.65
CA LYS A 63 10.07 -3.78 8.86
C LYS A 63 9.12 -4.22 7.77
N ILE A 64 9.49 -4.02 6.51
CA ILE A 64 8.63 -4.37 5.36
C ILE A 64 8.35 -5.86 5.32
N ALA A 65 9.37 -6.69 5.57
CA ALA A 65 9.21 -8.15 5.60
C ALA A 65 8.28 -8.59 6.73
N PHE A 66 8.43 -8.01 7.92
CA PHE A 66 7.58 -8.30 9.08
C PHE A 66 6.12 -7.86 8.83
N ILE A 67 5.92 -6.64 8.31
CA ILE A 67 4.59 -6.11 7.95
C ILE A 67 3.93 -7.00 6.91
N ALA A 68 4.67 -7.46 5.90
CA ALA A 68 4.13 -8.35 4.88
C ALA A 68 3.73 -9.71 5.46
N ALA A 69 4.55 -10.29 6.33
CA ALA A 69 4.33 -11.62 6.89
C ALA A 69 3.17 -11.67 7.90
N GLN A 70 2.92 -10.60 8.66
CA GLN A 70 1.85 -10.57 9.65
C GLN A 70 0.46 -10.59 8.97
N LYS A 71 -0.51 -11.29 9.60
CA LYS A 71 -1.88 -11.45 9.07
C LYS A 71 -2.96 -10.85 9.98
N ILE A 72 -2.55 -10.10 10.98
CA ILE A 72 -3.40 -9.65 12.08
C ILE A 72 -3.93 -8.25 11.82
N ASP A 73 -3.07 -7.31 11.45
CA ASP A 73 -3.42 -5.91 11.29
C ASP A 73 -3.28 -5.42 9.86
N MET A 74 -4.43 -5.21 9.22
CA MET A 74 -4.51 -4.66 7.88
C MET A 74 -4.17 -3.16 7.84
N LYS A 75 -4.34 -2.43 8.96
CA LYS A 75 -4.04 -1.00 9.03
C LYS A 75 -2.54 -0.76 8.91
N ILE A 76 -1.71 -1.57 9.56
CA ILE A 76 -0.25 -1.50 9.42
C ILE A 76 0.17 -1.73 7.97
N LYS A 77 -0.44 -2.72 7.28
CA LYS A 77 -0.19 -2.96 5.85
C LYS A 77 -0.60 -1.77 4.99
N ARG A 78 -1.77 -1.19 5.25
CA ARG A 78 -2.25 -0.02 4.53
C ARG A 78 -1.32 1.17 4.71
N ASN A 79 -0.91 1.49 5.93
CA ASN A 79 0.00 2.60 6.22
C ASN A 79 1.34 2.43 5.48
N ALA A 80 1.90 1.22 5.49
CA ALA A 80 3.13 0.91 4.75
C ALA A 80 2.95 1.05 3.23
N ALA A 81 1.81 0.60 2.69
CA ALA A 81 1.48 0.74 1.28
C ALA A 81 1.28 2.21 0.88
N GLU A 82 0.62 3.02 1.70
CA GLU A 82 0.44 4.45 1.49
C GLU A 82 1.77 5.21 1.48
N ALA A 83 2.72 4.83 2.35
CA ALA A 83 4.07 5.40 2.32
C ALA A 83 4.78 5.13 0.98
N VAL A 84 4.65 3.91 0.43
CA VAL A 84 5.14 3.56 -0.91
C VAL A 84 4.46 4.39 -1.99
N ILE A 85 3.13 4.52 -1.93
CA ILE A 85 2.36 5.30 -2.90
C ILE A 85 2.80 6.76 -2.89
N ASN A 86 2.95 7.37 -1.72
CA ASN A 86 3.39 8.76 -1.57
C ASN A 86 4.78 8.98 -2.17
N GLN A 87 5.71 8.05 -1.96
CA GLN A 87 7.04 8.09 -2.57
C GLN A 87 6.94 8.09 -4.11
N HIS A 88 6.18 7.16 -4.69
CA HIS A 88 6.04 7.04 -6.13
C HIS A 88 5.22 8.18 -6.75
N THR A 89 4.26 8.74 -6.02
CA THR A 89 3.52 9.94 -6.40
C THR A 89 4.44 11.16 -6.52
N SER A 90 5.35 11.34 -5.56
CA SER A 90 6.35 12.42 -5.61
C SER A 90 7.33 12.23 -6.77
N MET A 91 7.75 10.98 -7.05
CA MET A 91 8.57 10.68 -8.23
C MET A 91 7.83 10.96 -9.53
N ALA A 92 6.54 10.62 -9.63
CA ALA A 92 5.72 10.89 -10.80
C ALA A 92 5.58 12.39 -11.08
N PHE A 93 5.47 13.21 -10.03
CA PHE A 93 5.49 14.68 -10.17
C PHE A 93 6.81 15.15 -10.77
N SER A 94 7.95 14.65 -10.26
CA SER A 94 9.27 15.03 -10.74
C SER A 94 9.52 14.65 -12.22
N VAL A 95 8.99 13.51 -12.65
CA VAL A 95 9.09 13.07 -14.07
C VAL A 95 8.45 14.08 -15.03
N GLY A 96 7.40 14.77 -14.61
CA GLY A 96 6.75 15.82 -15.41
C GLY A 96 7.69 16.95 -15.85
N PHE A 97 8.80 17.17 -15.13
CA PHE A 97 9.78 18.21 -15.46
C PHE A 97 10.90 17.74 -16.40
N VAL A 98 10.88 16.49 -16.86
CA VAL A 98 11.87 16.01 -17.86
C VAL A 98 11.69 16.82 -19.15
N PRO A 99 12.74 17.51 -19.65
CA PRO A 99 12.61 18.49 -20.73
C PRO A 99 12.50 17.88 -22.13
N ILE A 100 12.20 16.59 -22.23
CA ILE A 100 12.08 15.88 -23.51
C ILE A 100 10.62 15.54 -23.76
N PRO A 101 9.98 16.09 -24.80
CA PRO A 101 8.60 15.77 -25.14
C PRO A 101 8.42 14.24 -25.33
N THR A 102 7.30 13.70 -24.84
CA THR A 102 6.91 12.27 -24.95
C THR A 102 7.77 11.26 -24.19
N SER A 103 8.88 11.65 -23.53
CA SER A 103 9.71 10.74 -22.73
C SER A 103 9.10 10.39 -21.37
N ASP A 104 8.11 11.15 -20.92
CA ASP A 104 7.51 11.02 -19.60
C ASP A 104 6.73 9.70 -19.45
N ALA A 105 6.03 9.26 -20.49
CA ALA A 105 5.15 8.11 -20.42
C ALA A 105 5.85 6.79 -20.05
N PRO A 106 6.98 6.40 -20.67
CA PRO A 106 7.70 5.22 -20.27
C PRO A 106 8.23 5.27 -18.82
N LEU A 107 8.70 6.45 -18.38
CA LEU A 107 9.20 6.64 -17.03
C LEU A 107 8.06 6.56 -16.00
N LEU A 108 6.91 7.16 -16.28
CA LEU A 108 5.73 7.10 -15.43
C LEU A 108 5.19 5.67 -15.34
N ILE A 109 5.13 4.94 -16.45
CA ILE A 109 4.71 3.54 -16.47
C ILE A 109 5.65 2.68 -15.62
N ALA A 110 6.97 2.82 -15.78
CA ALA A 110 7.94 2.10 -15.00
C ALA A 110 7.80 2.40 -13.49
N ASN A 111 7.61 3.67 -13.13
CA ASN A 111 7.35 4.10 -11.76
C ASN A 111 6.08 3.47 -11.18
N GLN A 112 4.99 3.47 -11.94
CA GLN A 112 3.71 2.89 -11.53
C GLN A 112 3.78 1.36 -11.39
N VAL A 113 4.45 0.66 -12.30
CA VAL A 113 4.67 -0.78 -12.21
C VAL A 113 5.46 -1.11 -10.95
N SER A 114 6.54 -0.38 -10.67
CA SER A 114 7.34 -0.56 -9.45
C SER A 114 6.51 -0.36 -8.19
N MET A 115 5.71 0.69 -8.14
CA MET A 115 4.77 0.96 -7.04
C MET A 115 3.82 -0.22 -6.79
N ILE A 116 3.16 -0.69 -7.84
CA ILE A 116 2.17 -1.76 -7.74
C ILE A 116 2.80 -3.05 -7.20
N VAL A 117 3.97 -3.43 -7.72
CA VAL A 117 4.70 -4.62 -7.26
C VAL A 117 5.04 -4.51 -5.77
N ARG A 118 5.49 -3.33 -5.31
CA ARG A 118 5.81 -3.09 -3.90
C ARG A 118 4.55 -3.18 -3.02
N VAL A 119 3.44 -2.57 -3.43
CA VAL A 119 2.17 -2.63 -2.69
C VAL A 119 1.68 -4.08 -2.57
N ILE A 120 1.65 -4.84 -3.68
CA ILE A 120 1.26 -6.26 -3.68
C ILE A 120 2.15 -7.08 -2.74
N SER A 121 3.46 -6.78 -2.70
CA SER A 121 4.41 -7.47 -1.80
C SER A 121 4.13 -7.19 -0.32
N ILE A 122 3.71 -5.97 0.04
CA ILE A 122 3.32 -5.62 1.42
C ILE A 122 2.09 -6.44 1.87
N TYR A 123 1.18 -6.73 0.96
CA TYR A 123 0.01 -7.56 1.25
C TYR A 123 0.29 -9.07 1.19
N ASP A 124 1.52 -9.49 0.90
CA ASP A 124 1.98 -10.89 0.76
C ASP A 124 1.18 -11.69 -0.29
N LEU A 125 0.71 -11.02 -1.32
CA LEU A 125 -0.02 -11.64 -2.44
C LEU A 125 0.95 -12.19 -3.51
N LYS A 126 1.98 -12.92 -3.09
CA LYS A 126 3.02 -13.49 -3.98
C LYS A 126 2.49 -14.55 -4.96
N SER A 127 1.32 -15.11 -4.65
CA SER A 127 0.60 -16.03 -5.56
C SER A 127 0.04 -15.35 -6.81
N LEU A 128 -0.07 -14.01 -6.80
CA LEU A 128 -0.26 -13.24 -8.03
C LEU A 128 0.97 -13.43 -8.92
N SER A 129 0.86 -14.29 -9.92
CA SER A 129 1.98 -14.54 -10.83
C SER A 129 2.45 -13.21 -11.45
N LYS A 130 3.75 -13.10 -11.68
CA LYS A 130 4.34 -11.91 -12.31
C LYS A 130 3.64 -11.56 -13.64
N ASP A 131 3.25 -12.58 -14.40
CA ASP A 131 2.52 -12.43 -15.66
C ASP A 131 1.12 -11.87 -15.45
N LEU A 132 0.39 -12.32 -14.45
CA LEU A 132 -0.95 -11.82 -14.13
C LEU A 132 -0.88 -10.35 -13.72
N THR A 133 0.04 -10.03 -12.81
CA THR A 133 0.30 -8.67 -12.37
C THR A 133 0.66 -7.77 -13.55
N THR A 134 1.55 -8.20 -14.43
CA THR A 134 1.98 -7.43 -15.61
C THR A 134 0.82 -7.21 -16.58
N ARG A 135 -0.01 -8.23 -16.85
CA ARG A 135 -1.19 -8.11 -17.74
C ARG A 135 -2.22 -7.16 -17.16
N MET A 136 -2.55 -7.28 -15.87
CA MET A 136 -3.47 -6.37 -15.20
C MET A 136 -2.99 -4.92 -15.29
N ILE A 137 -1.72 -4.67 -14.97
CA ILE A 137 -1.10 -3.35 -15.04
C ILE A 137 -1.14 -2.81 -16.46
N SER A 138 -0.68 -3.58 -17.44
CA SER A 138 -0.63 -3.15 -18.84
C SER A 138 -2.02 -2.81 -19.38
N THR A 139 -3.02 -3.65 -19.11
CA THR A 139 -4.40 -3.43 -19.55
C THR A 139 -4.98 -2.18 -18.89
N PHE A 140 -4.74 -2.02 -17.58
CA PHE A 140 -5.26 -0.91 -16.82
C PHE A 140 -4.61 0.42 -17.22
N ILE A 141 -3.28 0.47 -17.29
CA ILE A 141 -2.54 1.68 -17.70
C ILE A 141 -2.91 2.08 -19.13
N SER A 142 -2.96 1.13 -20.06
CA SER A 142 -3.38 1.40 -21.45
C SER A 142 -4.79 1.98 -21.51
N GLY A 143 -5.72 1.44 -20.72
CA GLY A 143 -7.09 1.93 -20.63
C GLY A 143 -7.17 3.36 -20.09
N ILE A 144 -6.37 3.70 -19.07
CA ILE A 144 -6.34 5.06 -18.52
C ILE A 144 -5.71 6.05 -19.49
N VAL A 145 -4.54 5.72 -20.05
CA VAL A 145 -3.81 6.60 -20.98
C VAL A 145 -4.67 6.95 -22.19
N VAL A 146 -5.34 5.96 -22.77
CA VAL A 146 -6.21 6.16 -23.93
C VAL A 146 -7.44 7.02 -23.59
N ARG A 147 -8.01 6.84 -22.40
CA ARG A 147 -9.26 7.53 -22.03
C ARG A 147 -9.07 8.95 -21.51
N THR A 148 -7.93 9.25 -20.89
CA THR A 148 -7.75 10.57 -20.27
C THR A 148 -7.17 11.61 -21.23
N GLY A 149 -6.41 11.22 -22.23
CA GLY A 149 -5.78 12.15 -23.20
C GLY A 149 -4.93 13.28 -22.58
N MET A 150 -4.93 13.35 -21.24
CA MET A 150 -4.40 14.50 -20.48
C MET A 150 -2.89 14.64 -20.57
N TRP A 151 -2.17 13.54 -20.80
CA TRP A 151 -0.72 13.62 -21.00
C TRP A 151 -0.32 14.33 -22.29
N ALA A 152 -1.18 14.26 -23.31
CA ALA A 152 -0.91 14.94 -24.58
C ALA A 152 -0.88 16.46 -24.43
N ALA A 153 -1.79 17.03 -23.63
CA ALA A 153 -1.87 18.48 -23.46
C ALA A 153 -0.62 19.08 -22.81
N GLY A 154 -0.15 18.50 -21.67
CA GLY A 154 1.06 18.97 -20.99
C GLY A 154 2.33 18.76 -21.81
N SER A 155 2.41 17.65 -22.57
CA SER A 155 3.56 17.36 -23.44
C SER A 155 3.63 18.32 -24.63
N LEU A 156 2.50 18.73 -25.19
CA LEU A 156 2.44 19.71 -26.27
C LEU A 156 2.92 21.10 -25.80
N LEU A 157 2.62 21.49 -24.57
CA LEU A 157 3.10 22.75 -24.01
C LEU A 157 4.63 22.81 -23.88
N LYS A 158 5.30 21.70 -23.71
CA LYS A 158 6.78 21.62 -23.67
C LYS A 158 7.44 21.98 -25.00
N LEU A 159 6.70 21.99 -26.10
CA LEU A 159 7.21 22.40 -27.41
C LEU A 159 7.39 23.93 -27.55
N VAL A 160 6.85 24.71 -26.59
CA VAL A 160 7.01 26.18 -26.60
C VAL A 160 8.33 26.56 -25.91
N PRO A 161 9.33 27.09 -26.62
CA PRO A 161 10.61 27.46 -26.04
C PRO A 161 10.50 28.46 -24.89
N GLY A 162 11.24 28.21 -23.78
CA GLY A 162 11.37 29.09 -22.65
C GLY A 162 10.25 29.01 -21.62
N VAL A 163 9.00 28.97 -21.99
CA VAL A 163 7.85 28.93 -21.04
C VAL A 163 7.22 27.52 -21.01
N GLY A 164 7.19 26.85 -22.15
CA GLY A 164 6.48 25.60 -22.31
C GLY A 164 7.01 24.46 -21.42
N THR A 165 8.32 24.41 -21.16
CA THR A 165 8.91 23.38 -20.33
C THR A 165 8.48 23.51 -18.87
N ALA A 166 8.48 24.72 -18.33
CA ALA A 166 8.08 24.96 -16.94
C ALA A 166 6.57 24.72 -16.75
N VAL A 167 5.72 25.34 -17.57
CA VAL A 167 4.27 25.20 -17.47
C VAL A 167 3.81 23.79 -17.83
N GLY A 168 4.33 23.22 -18.93
CA GLY A 168 4.03 21.84 -19.32
C GLY A 168 4.53 20.82 -18.31
N GLY A 169 5.67 21.08 -17.66
CA GLY A 169 6.22 20.25 -16.57
C GLY A 169 5.30 20.21 -15.36
N VAL A 170 4.81 21.35 -14.89
CA VAL A 170 3.87 21.42 -13.77
C VAL A 170 2.57 20.67 -14.08
N ILE A 171 1.99 20.88 -15.26
CA ILE A 171 0.75 20.21 -15.66
C ILE A 171 0.96 18.69 -15.75
N ASN A 172 2.02 18.23 -16.42
CA ASN A 172 2.31 16.80 -16.53
C ASN A 172 2.64 16.18 -15.16
N GLY A 173 3.38 16.88 -14.30
CA GLY A 173 3.69 16.47 -12.96
C GLY A 173 2.43 16.31 -12.11
N ALA A 174 1.54 17.29 -12.13
CA ALA A 174 0.28 17.24 -11.40
C ALA A 174 -0.64 16.11 -11.90
N VAL A 175 -0.77 15.93 -13.21
CA VAL A 175 -1.57 14.84 -13.80
C VAL A 175 -0.93 13.49 -13.50
N GLY A 176 0.37 13.33 -13.71
CA GLY A 176 1.09 12.08 -13.47
C GLY A 176 1.04 11.65 -12.00
N SER A 177 1.21 12.60 -11.07
CA SER A 177 1.12 12.32 -9.64
C SER A 177 -0.30 11.94 -9.21
N SER A 178 -1.33 12.65 -9.69
CA SER A 178 -2.73 12.34 -9.37
C SER A 178 -3.13 10.95 -9.87
N ILE A 179 -2.73 10.59 -11.10
CA ILE A 179 -2.98 9.25 -11.65
C ILE A 179 -2.24 8.19 -10.83
N THR A 180 -0.98 8.42 -10.48
CA THR A 180 -0.16 7.48 -9.70
C THR A 180 -0.76 7.26 -8.33
N TRP A 181 -1.18 8.32 -7.64
CA TRP A 181 -1.83 8.23 -6.34
C TRP A 181 -3.16 7.44 -6.41
N ALA A 182 -4.04 7.79 -7.33
CA ALA A 182 -5.33 7.13 -7.49
C ALA A 182 -5.18 5.65 -7.86
N LEU A 183 -4.19 5.32 -8.70
CA LEU A 183 -3.84 3.94 -9.04
C LEU A 183 -3.36 3.18 -7.80
N GLY A 184 -2.50 3.78 -6.99
CA GLY A 184 -2.01 3.19 -5.76
C GLY A 184 -3.14 2.87 -4.79
N GLN A 185 -4.07 3.80 -4.56
CA GLN A 185 -5.26 3.57 -3.72
C GLN A 185 -6.14 2.45 -4.26
N ALA A 186 -6.35 2.39 -5.58
CA ALA A 186 -7.13 1.31 -6.20
C ALA A 186 -6.47 -0.06 -5.99
N ILE A 187 -5.14 -0.15 -6.03
CA ILE A 187 -4.40 -1.40 -5.75
C ILE A 187 -4.51 -1.81 -4.29
N ILE A 188 -4.42 -0.86 -3.34
CA ILE A 188 -4.68 -1.15 -1.91
C ILE A 188 -6.06 -1.78 -1.75
N GLU A 189 -7.09 -1.15 -2.29
CA GLU A 189 -8.47 -1.65 -2.19
C GLU A 189 -8.63 -3.05 -2.81
N LEU A 190 -7.96 -3.31 -3.93
CA LEU A 190 -7.95 -4.63 -4.55
C LEU A 190 -7.29 -5.66 -3.65
N CYS A 191 -6.12 -5.37 -3.08
CA CYS A 191 -5.40 -6.27 -2.18
C CYS A 191 -6.26 -6.62 -0.95
N GLU A 192 -6.89 -5.62 -0.34
CA GLU A 192 -7.78 -5.83 0.80
C GLU A 192 -9.03 -6.64 0.43
N HIS A 193 -9.60 -6.39 -0.75
CA HIS A 193 -10.73 -7.17 -1.25
C HIS A 193 -10.36 -8.65 -1.45
N ILE A 194 -9.21 -8.93 -2.02
CA ILE A 194 -8.68 -10.28 -2.22
C ILE A 194 -8.52 -11.00 -0.88
N ILE A 195 -7.87 -10.36 0.10
CA ILE A 195 -7.64 -10.94 1.42
C ILE A 195 -8.96 -11.17 2.16
N LYS A 196 -9.86 -10.19 2.15
CA LYS A 196 -11.16 -10.27 2.84
C LYS A 196 -12.03 -11.42 2.32
N ASN A 197 -11.95 -11.72 1.03
CA ASN A 197 -12.72 -12.78 0.40
C ASN A 197 -11.98 -14.14 0.37
N GLY A 198 -10.80 -14.24 1.00
CA GLY A 198 -10.04 -15.48 1.10
C GLY A 198 -9.61 -16.05 -0.27
N ILE A 199 -9.41 -15.18 -1.26
CA ILE A 199 -9.03 -15.60 -2.61
C ILE A 199 -7.55 -15.98 -2.58
N SER A 200 -7.25 -17.27 -2.55
CA SER A 200 -5.90 -17.82 -2.45
C SER A 200 -5.36 -18.41 -3.76
N ASP A 201 -6.24 -18.73 -4.70
CA ASP A 201 -5.86 -19.36 -5.97
C ASP A 201 -6.17 -18.44 -7.16
N PHE A 202 -5.10 -18.05 -7.85
CA PHE A 202 -5.15 -17.22 -9.05
C PHE A 202 -4.82 -18.01 -10.33
N SER A 203 -4.70 -19.33 -10.24
CA SER A 203 -4.21 -20.19 -11.31
C SER A 203 -5.20 -20.48 -12.44
N GLY A 204 -6.47 -20.09 -12.32
CA GLY A 204 -7.55 -20.45 -13.25
C GLY A 204 -8.11 -19.31 -14.15
N LEU A 205 -7.40 -18.27 -14.63
CA LEU A 205 -7.86 -16.91 -14.56
C LEU A 205 -7.86 -15.96 -15.78
N PRO A 206 -8.18 -16.34 -17.00
CA PRO A 206 -8.53 -15.31 -18.00
C PRO A 206 -9.80 -14.53 -17.60
N GLN A 207 -10.79 -15.20 -17.00
CA GLN A 207 -12.07 -14.59 -16.63
C GLN A 207 -11.98 -13.71 -15.39
N GLN A 208 -11.16 -14.10 -14.42
CA GLN A 208 -10.95 -13.32 -13.18
C GLN A 208 -10.09 -12.06 -13.42
N VAL A 209 -9.15 -12.08 -14.37
CA VAL A 209 -8.40 -10.87 -14.77
C VAL A 209 -9.35 -9.73 -15.16
N ASN A 210 -10.38 -10.01 -15.96
CA ASN A 210 -11.35 -8.99 -16.37
C ASN A 210 -12.15 -8.44 -15.17
N ASN A 211 -12.47 -9.29 -14.19
CA ASN A 211 -13.15 -8.86 -12.98
C ASN A 211 -12.26 -7.94 -12.14
N TYR A 212 -10.97 -8.26 -11.99
CA TYR A 212 -10.02 -7.41 -11.28
C TYR A 212 -9.73 -6.10 -12.01
N VAL A 213 -9.60 -6.12 -13.34
CA VAL A 213 -9.47 -4.90 -14.14
C VAL A 213 -10.71 -4.01 -13.95
N SER A 214 -11.91 -4.57 -14.01
CA SER A 214 -13.15 -3.84 -13.77
C SER A 214 -13.24 -3.28 -12.34
N PHE A 215 -12.77 -4.03 -11.36
CA PHE A 215 -12.68 -3.55 -9.97
C PHE A 215 -11.71 -2.38 -9.86
N LEU A 216 -10.51 -2.51 -10.43
CA LEU A 216 -9.49 -1.45 -10.44
C LEU A 216 -9.99 -0.20 -11.14
N GLU A 217 -10.69 -0.31 -12.26
CA GLU A 217 -11.28 0.84 -12.96
C GLU A 217 -12.29 1.59 -12.08
N LYS A 218 -13.15 0.87 -11.36
CA LYS A 218 -14.13 1.47 -10.44
C LYS A 218 -13.44 2.14 -9.25
N ALA A 219 -12.47 1.47 -8.64
CA ALA A 219 -11.70 2.00 -7.52
C ALA A 219 -10.89 3.22 -7.94
N PHE A 220 -10.24 3.17 -9.10
CA PHE A 220 -9.52 4.32 -9.67
C PHE A 220 -10.44 5.53 -9.89
N LYS A 221 -11.59 5.35 -10.55
CA LYS A 221 -12.54 6.45 -10.79
C LYS A 221 -13.04 7.09 -9.50
N ARG A 222 -13.15 6.31 -8.41
CA ARG A 222 -13.56 6.83 -7.10
C ARG A 222 -12.46 7.68 -6.46
N ASN A 223 -11.21 7.30 -6.62
CA ASN A 223 -10.06 7.97 -6.03
C ASN A 223 -9.47 9.09 -6.91
N TYR A 224 -9.76 9.06 -8.21
CA TYR A 224 -9.35 10.10 -9.16
C TYR A 224 -10.45 11.16 -9.30
N LYS A 225 -10.44 12.14 -8.39
CA LYS A 225 -11.35 13.31 -8.41
C LYS A 225 -10.58 14.60 -8.56
#